data_e1d8907de42381c638e6a1b4995e9987
#
_entry.id   e1d8907de42381c638e6a1b4995e9987
#
_cell.length_a   1.000
_cell.length_b   1.000
_cell.length_c   1.000
_cell.angle_alpha   90.00
_cell.angle_beta   90.00
_cell.angle_gamma   90.00
#
_symmetry.space_group_name_H-M   'P 1'
#
loop_
_entity.id
_entity.type
_entity.pdbx_description
1 polymer ?
#
loop_
_entity_poly.entity_id
_entity_poly.type
_entity_poly.pdbx_seq_one_letter_code
_entity_poly.pdbx_strand_id
1 'polypeptide(L)'
;LNYTENILKKKSDEVAINFLSEKGFEENITWNQLHEKVCRLSSYLKKLNLKKGDRVAAYVPNKIETVICFLACAKNGLVWSSCSPDFGVEGVVDRFKQIKPKILITCDYYFYNGKQLNILEKVEKILNKISSIEKTIVFHYNKKIKTDFKNFTNFDETLKSDQDQSFERFEFSHPIYILYSSG
;
A
#
# COMPACT_ATOMS: atom_id res chain seq x y z
N LEU A 1 5.66 -14.48 -15.81
CA LEU A 1 6.03 -13.07 -15.75
C LEU A 1 6.00 -12.56 -14.32
N ASN A 2 6.68 -11.43 -14.05
CA ASN A 2 6.49 -10.66 -12.83
C ASN A 2 6.35 -9.19 -13.22
N TYR A 3 5.20 -8.60 -12.86
CA TYR A 3 4.89 -7.21 -13.20
C TYR A 3 5.92 -6.25 -12.61
N THR A 4 6.23 -6.42 -11.32
CA THR A 4 7.15 -5.55 -10.59
C THR A 4 8.57 -5.61 -11.15
N GLU A 5 9.05 -6.79 -11.54
CA GLU A 5 10.36 -6.94 -12.17
C GLU A 5 10.47 -6.10 -13.46
N ASN A 6 9.39 -6.06 -14.26
CA ASN A 6 9.38 -5.25 -15.47
C ASN A 6 9.39 -3.75 -15.17
N ILE A 7 8.68 -3.30 -14.18
CA ILE A 7 8.67 -1.89 -13.74
C ILE A 7 10.04 -1.49 -13.18
N LEU A 8 10.67 -2.36 -12.40
CA LEU A 8 11.93 -2.07 -11.69
C LEU A 8 13.19 -2.45 -12.48
N LYS A 9 13.10 -2.61 -13.80
CA LYS A 9 14.28 -2.87 -14.66
C LYS A 9 15.30 -1.74 -14.63
N LYS A 10 14.84 -0.49 -14.57
CA LYS A 10 15.72 0.67 -14.52
C LYS A 10 16.33 0.74 -13.11
N LYS A 11 17.67 0.86 -13.07
CA LYS A 11 18.45 1.07 -11.86
C LYS A 11 19.28 2.34 -12.06
N SER A 12 18.87 3.43 -11.45
CA SER A 12 19.57 4.72 -11.52
C SER A 12 19.18 5.58 -10.32
N ASP A 13 19.94 6.62 -10.08
CA ASP A 13 19.63 7.66 -9.07
C ASP A 13 18.75 8.79 -9.64
N GLU A 14 18.26 8.64 -10.87
CA GLU A 14 17.24 9.52 -11.41
C GLU A 14 15.90 9.34 -10.65
N VAL A 15 15.15 10.42 -10.56
CA VAL A 15 13.83 10.42 -9.93
C VAL A 15 12.89 9.46 -10.67
N ALA A 16 12.32 8.52 -9.93
CA ALA A 16 11.31 7.59 -10.42
C ALA A 16 9.89 8.11 -10.19
N ILE A 17 9.64 8.70 -9.02
CA ILE A 17 8.34 9.26 -8.64
C ILE A 17 8.58 10.60 -7.96
N ASN A 18 7.83 11.61 -8.39
CA ASN A 18 7.71 12.89 -7.72
C ASN A 18 6.29 13.04 -7.17
N PHE A 19 6.18 13.30 -5.88
CA PHE A 19 4.91 13.55 -5.21
C PHE A 19 4.83 15.01 -4.79
N LEU A 20 3.73 15.65 -5.16
CA LEU A 20 3.40 17.01 -4.75
C LEU A 20 2.03 17.01 -4.06
N SER A 21 1.97 17.46 -2.82
CA SER A 21 0.71 17.65 -2.10
C SER A 21 0.09 19.00 -2.41
N GLU A 22 -1.21 19.13 -2.21
CA GLU A 22 -1.92 20.42 -2.33
C GLU A 22 -1.43 21.50 -1.34
N LYS A 23 -0.66 21.13 -0.33
CA LYS A 23 -0.03 22.05 0.65
C LYS A 23 1.43 22.39 0.32
N GLY A 24 1.89 22.06 -0.90
CA GLY A 24 3.25 22.32 -1.33
C GLY A 24 4.31 21.42 -0.68
N PHE A 25 3.90 20.36 0.02
CA PHE A 25 4.84 19.35 0.48
C PHE A 25 5.26 18.49 -0.73
N GLU A 26 6.54 18.43 -0.99
CA GLU A 26 7.14 17.65 -2.06
C GLU A 26 7.97 16.50 -1.49
N GLU A 27 7.90 15.36 -2.15
CA GLU A 27 8.72 14.20 -1.86
C GLU A 27 9.04 13.49 -3.18
N ASN A 28 10.28 13.03 -3.33
CA ASN A 28 10.66 12.23 -4.48
C ASN A 28 11.38 10.96 -4.04
N ILE A 29 11.44 9.99 -4.94
CA ILE A 29 12.17 8.74 -4.76
C ILE A 29 12.87 8.38 -6.07
N THR A 30 14.13 7.93 -5.98
CA THR A 30 14.89 7.46 -7.14
C THR A 30 14.52 6.01 -7.49
N TRP A 31 14.90 5.55 -8.70
CA TRP A 31 14.69 4.16 -9.11
C TRP A 31 15.37 3.17 -8.17
N ASN A 32 16.59 3.47 -7.72
CA ASN A 32 17.32 2.62 -6.78
C ASN A 32 16.61 2.54 -5.42
N GLN A 33 16.15 3.67 -4.89
CA GLN A 33 15.40 3.71 -3.63
C GLN A 33 14.03 3.02 -3.73
N LEU A 34 13.33 3.19 -4.86
CA LEU A 34 12.05 2.51 -5.11
C LEU A 34 12.26 0.99 -5.13
N HIS A 35 13.28 0.51 -5.87
CA HIS A 35 13.62 -0.90 -5.91
C HIS A 35 13.93 -1.45 -4.51
N GLU A 36 14.78 -0.77 -3.74
CA GLU A 36 15.13 -1.18 -2.39
C GLU A 36 13.90 -1.32 -1.49
N LYS A 37 13.07 -0.28 -1.40
CA LYS A 37 11.89 -0.26 -0.53
C LYS A 37 10.85 -1.31 -0.94
N VAL A 38 10.64 -1.52 -2.23
CA VAL A 38 9.74 -2.58 -2.74
C VAL A 38 10.25 -3.97 -2.34
N CYS A 39 11.55 -4.24 -2.48
CA CYS A 39 12.14 -5.52 -2.09
C CYS A 39 12.07 -5.76 -0.59
N ARG A 40 12.32 -4.75 0.25
CA ARG A 40 12.21 -4.85 1.71
C ARG A 40 10.79 -5.11 2.16
N LEU A 41 9.81 -4.34 1.67
CA LEU A 41 8.40 -4.58 1.98
C LEU A 41 7.92 -5.93 1.47
N SER A 42 8.35 -6.36 0.27
CA SER A 42 8.06 -7.70 -0.26
C SER A 42 8.54 -8.80 0.69
N SER A 43 9.75 -8.67 1.22
CA SER A 43 10.29 -9.61 2.22
C SER A 43 9.49 -9.64 3.51
N TYR A 44 9.05 -8.46 3.98
CA TYR A 44 8.16 -8.39 5.14
C TYR A 44 6.82 -9.12 4.88
N LEU A 45 6.19 -8.88 3.73
CA LEU A 45 4.93 -9.52 3.36
C LEU A 45 5.05 -11.05 3.26
N LYS A 46 6.18 -11.57 2.77
CA LYS A 46 6.45 -13.03 2.75
C LYS A 46 6.46 -13.65 4.15
N LYS A 47 6.94 -12.93 5.17
CA LYS A 47 6.95 -13.40 6.57
C LYS A 47 5.55 -13.49 7.19
N LEU A 48 4.54 -12.89 6.58
CA LEU A 48 3.14 -12.93 7.04
C LEU A 48 2.37 -14.18 6.56
N ASN A 49 3.05 -15.18 5.98
CA ASN A 49 2.46 -16.42 5.46
C ASN A 49 1.31 -16.20 4.45
N LEU A 50 1.35 -15.10 3.69
CA LEU A 50 0.41 -14.82 2.63
C LEU A 50 0.65 -15.77 1.45
N LYS A 51 -0.45 -16.18 0.81
CA LYS A 51 -0.41 -17.05 -0.37
C LYS A 51 -0.60 -16.24 -1.64
N LYS A 52 -0.06 -16.73 -2.74
CA LYS A 52 -0.36 -16.26 -4.09
C LYS A 52 -1.90 -16.11 -4.27
N GLY A 53 -2.34 -14.96 -4.74
CA GLY A 53 -3.75 -14.63 -4.90
C GLY A 53 -4.44 -14.09 -3.65
N ASP A 54 -3.79 -14.02 -2.48
CA ASP A 54 -4.35 -13.34 -1.33
C ASP A 54 -4.50 -11.84 -1.62
N ARG A 55 -5.60 -11.24 -1.14
CA ARG A 55 -5.94 -9.84 -1.41
C ARG A 55 -5.39 -8.93 -0.34
N VAL A 56 -4.88 -7.81 -0.81
CA VAL A 56 -4.44 -6.68 0.01
C VAL A 56 -5.32 -5.48 -0.34
N ALA A 57 -6.06 -4.98 0.63
CA ALA A 57 -6.84 -3.77 0.48
C ALA A 57 -6.01 -2.54 0.88
N ALA A 58 -6.27 -1.41 0.23
CA ALA A 58 -5.64 -0.14 0.55
C ALA A 58 -6.66 1.00 0.59
N TYR A 59 -6.68 1.71 1.71
CA TYR A 59 -7.49 2.90 1.91
C TYR A 59 -6.54 4.08 2.06
N VAL A 60 -6.10 4.62 0.92
CA VAL A 60 -4.90 5.45 0.82
C VAL A 60 -5.04 6.58 -0.20
N PRO A 61 -4.38 7.73 0.01
CA PRO A 61 -4.18 8.75 -1.01
C PRO A 61 -3.08 8.33 -2.00
N ASN A 62 -2.94 9.11 -3.08
CA ASN A 62 -1.83 8.96 -4.02
C ASN A 62 -0.54 9.45 -3.37
N LYS A 63 0.25 8.51 -2.84
CA LYS A 63 1.55 8.75 -2.19
C LYS A 63 2.60 7.78 -2.76
N ILE A 64 3.88 8.07 -2.54
CA ILE A 64 4.99 7.19 -2.91
C ILE A 64 4.84 5.82 -2.23
N GLU A 65 4.45 5.80 -0.95
CA GLU A 65 4.20 4.59 -0.17
C GLU A 65 3.11 3.71 -0.79
N THR A 66 2.08 4.31 -1.38
CA THR A 66 1.00 3.58 -2.09
C THR A 66 1.55 2.79 -3.27
N VAL A 67 2.44 3.40 -4.06
CA VAL A 67 3.09 2.73 -5.21
C VAL A 67 4.03 1.63 -4.73
N ILE A 68 4.83 1.88 -3.69
CA ILE A 68 5.72 0.87 -3.09
C ILE A 68 4.91 -0.35 -2.63
N CYS A 69 3.79 -0.13 -1.93
CA CYS A 69 2.93 -1.20 -1.44
C CYS A 69 2.32 -2.01 -2.59
N PHE A 70 1.80 -1.35 -3.61
CA PHE A 70 1.27 -2.03 -4.80
C PHE A 70 2.32 -2.90 -5.48
N LEU A 71 3.51 -2.35 -5.74
CA LEU A 71 4.60 -3.10 -6.38
C LEU A 71 5.10 -4.27 -5.51
N ALA A 72 5.16 -4.11 -4.19
CA ALA A 72 5.54 -5.19 -3.29
C ALA A 72 4.48 -6.32 -3.28
N CYS A 73 3.20 -5.99 -3.35
CA CYS A 73 2.11 -6.96 -3.49
C CYS A 73 2.23 -7.71 -4.82
N ALA A 74 2.37 -7.00 -5.94
CA ALA A 74 2.50 -7.61 -7.27
C ALA A 74 3.77 -8.48 -7.39
N LYS A 75 4.88 -8.08 -6.73
CA LYS A 75 6.11 -8.89 -6.66
C LYS A 75 5.87 -10.27 -6.05
N ASN A 76 5.00 -10.35 -5.04
CA ASN A 76 4.68 -11.57 -4.30
C ASN A 76 3.44 -12.32 -4.85
N GLY A 77 2.88 -11.89 -5.98
CA GLY A 77 1.66 -12.50 -6.53
C GLY A 77 0.41 -12.26 -5.67
N LEU A 78 0.42 -11.22 -4.83
CA LEU A 78 -0.76 -10.77 -4.09
C LEU A 78 -1.63 -9.88 -4.99
N VAL A 79 -2.91 -9.84 -4.72
CA VAL A 79 -3.88 -9.07 -5.51
C VAL A 79 -4.25 -7.79 -4.77
N TRP A 80 -3.97 -6.66 -5.38
CA TRP A 80 -4.21 -5.34 -4.83
C TRP A 80 -5.63 -4.84 -5.11
N SER A 81 -6.23 -4.12 -4.17
CA SER A 81 -7.43 -3.32 -4.41
C SER A 81 -7.40 -2.06 -3.55
N SER A 82 -7.70 -0.91 -4.11
CA SER A 82 -7.62 0.36 -3.38
C SER A 82 -8.87 1.20 -3.51
N CYS A 83 -9.14 1.96 -2.44
CA CYS A 83 -10.13 3.03 -2.39
C CYS A 83 -9.45 4.34 -1.95
N SER A 84 -9.91 5.46 -2.51
CA SER A 84 -9.54 6.78 -2.02
C SER A 84 -10.03 6.99 -0.57
N PRO A 85 -9.28 7.68 0.29
CA PRO A 85 -9.71 8.01 1.66
C PRO A 85 -10.91 8.97 1.71
N ASP A 86 -11.35 9.51 0.57
CA ASP A 86 -12.59 10.31 0.43
C ASP A 86 -13.85 9.45 0.57
N PHE A 87 -13.78 8.16 0.28
CA PHE A 87 -14.91 7.26 0.46
C PHE A 87 -15.33 7.18 1.93
N GLY A 88 -16.64 7.14 2.18
CA GLY A 88 -17.20 6.84 3.49
C GLY A 88 -16.96 5.38 3.90
N VAL A 89 -17.03 5.10 5.20
CA VAL A 89 -16.80 3.77 5.78
C VAL A 89 -17.64 2.69 5.08
N GLU A 90 -18.92 2.93 4.87
CA GLU A 90 -19.82 1.94 4.25
C GLU A 90 -19.39 1.62 2.81
N GLY A 91 -19.08 2.65 2.01
CA GLY A 91 -18.63 2.44 0.63
C GLY A 91 -17.31 1.67 0.52
N VAL A 92 -16.40 1.81 1.50
CA VAL A 92 -15.16 1.01 1.59
C VAL A 92 -15.47 -0.42 2.02
N VAL A 93 -16.32 -0.59 3.04
CA VAL A 93 -16.72 -1.89 3.56
C VAL A 93 -17.43 -2.72 2.50
N ASP A 94 -18.36 -2.13 1.75
CA ASP A 94 -19.08 -2.82 0.69
C ASP A 94 -18.15 -3.39 -0.39
N ARG A 95 -17.10 -2.66 -0.72
CA ARG A 95 -16.09 -3.12 -1.69
C ARG A 95 -15.19 -4.20 -1.09
N PHE A 96 -14.57 -3.89 0.04
CA PHE A 96 -13.52 -4.77 0.57
C PHE A 96 -14.07 -6.07 1.14
N LYS A 97 -15.29 -6.10 1.68
CA LYS A 97 -15.93 -7.38 2.09
C LYS A 97 -16.01 -8.40 0.98
N GLN A 98 -16.28 -7.97 -0.26
CA GLN A 98 -16.42 -8.88 -1.40
C GLN A 98 -15.12 -9.66 -1.68
N ILE A 99 -13.97 -9.03 -1.46
CA ILE A 99 -12.66 -9.60 -1.78
C ILE A 99 -11.99 -10.28 -0.58
N LYS A 100 -12.51 -10.11 0.63
CA LYS A 100 -11.97 -10.70 1.88
C LYS A 100 -10.46 -10.50 2.01
N PRO A 101 -9.98 -9.24 2.09
CA PRO A 101 -8.55 -8.97 2.14
C PRO A 101 -7.97 -9.45 3.47
N LYS A 102 -6.71 -9.89 3.45
CA LYS A 102 -5.97 -10.27 4.66
C LYS A 102 -5.19 -9.10 5.26
N ILE A 103 -4.83 -8.14 4.44
CA ILE A 103 -4.09 -6.94 4.88
C ILE A 103 -4.87 -5.70 4.48
N LEU A 104 -4.85 -4.71 5.37
CA LEU A 104 -5.24 -3.34 5.06
C LEU A 104 -4.00 -2.44 5.12
N ILE A 105 -3.80 -1.65 4.07
CA ILE A 105 -2.79 -0.60 4.02
C ILE A 105 -3.51 0.74 4.08
N THR A 106 -3.02 1.66 4.91
CA THR A 106 -3.61 2.98 5.08
C THR A 106 -2.58 4.04 5.48
N CYS A 107 -3.00 5.28 5.66
CA CYS A 107 -2.18 6.35 6.21
C CYS A 107 -2.85 6.95 7.47
N ASP A 108 -2.13 7.81 8.16
CA ASP A 108 -2.64 8.50 9.36
C ASP A 108 -3.64 9.60 8.99
N TYR A 109 -3.32 10.43 8.02
CA TYR A 109 -4.17 11.51 7.52
C TYR A 109 -3.81 11.81 6.05
N TYR A 110 -4.60 12.67 5.41
CA TYR A 110 -4.31 13.23 4.10
C TYR A 110 -4.84 14.66 4.02
N PHE A 111 -4.47 15.40 2.99
CA PHE A 111 -5.04 16.71 2.70
C PHE A 111 -6.06 16.61 1.58
N TYR A 112 -7.17 17.31 1.76
CA TYR A 112 -8.19 17.48 0.73
C TYR A 112 -8.86 18.84 0.87
N ASN A 113 -8.93 19.58 -0.20
CA ASN A 113 -9.50 20.94 -0.26
C ASN A 113 -8.97 21.84 0.87
N GLY A 114 -7.65 21.86 1.05
CA GLY A 114 -6.96 22.67 2.05
C GLY A 114 -7.07 22.17 3.50
N LYS A 115 -7.80 21.11 3.77
CA LYS A 115 -8.02 20.58 5.13
C LYS A 115 -7.21 19.30 5.35
N GLN A 116 -6.65 19.16 6.56
CA GLN A 116 -6.09 17.90 7.02
C GLN A 116 -7.22 17.01 7.55
N LEU A 117 -7.35 15.82 7.00
CA LEU A 117 -8.37 14.84 7.36
C LEU A 117 -7.72 13.60 7.98
N ASN A 118 -7.91 13.37 9.27
CA ASN A 118 -7.50 12.15 9.95
C ASN A 118 -8.44 11.00 9.54
N ILE A 119 -7.86 9.84 9.20
CA ILE A 119 -8.66 8.69 8.76
C ILE A 119 -8.58 7.48 9.68
N LEU A 120 -7.77 7.51 10.73
CA LEU A 120 -7.58 6.35 11.62
C LEU A 120 -8.87 5.90 12.30
N GLU A 121 -9.74 6.82 12.71
CA GLU A 121 -11.07 6.46 13.26
C GLU A 121 -11.96 5.75 12.22
N LYS A 122 -11.89 6.17 10.95
CA LYS A 122 -12.60 5.45 9.87
C LYS A 122 -12.00 4.06 9.66
N VAL A 123 -10.68 3.94 9.73
CA VAL A 123 -9.96 2.66 9.62
C VAL A 123 -10.39 1.69 10.72
N GLU A 124 -10.49 2.12 11.97
CA GLU A 124 -10.99 1.29 13.07
C GLU A 124 -12.42 0.78 12.81
N LYS A 125 -13.31 1.66 12.32
CA LYS A 125 -14.67 1.26 11.94
C LYS A 125 -14.70 0.25 10.80
N ILE A 126 -13.80 0.38 9.81
CA ILE A 126 -13.64 -0.59 8.71
C ILE A 126 -13.17 -1.94 9.25
N LEU A 127 -12.15 -1.95 10.11
CA LEU A 127 -11.61 -3.18 10.71
C LEU A 127 -12.66 -3.94 11.53
N ASN A 128 -13.48 -3.23 12.28
CA ASN A 128 -14.58 -3.84 13.04
C ASN A 128 -15.64 -4.51 12.15
N LYS A 129 -15.72 -4.14 10.88
CA LYS A 129 -16.71 -4.68 9.93
C LYS A 129 -16.13 -5.72 8.97
N ILE A 130 -14.80 -5.85 8.86
CA ILE A 130 -14.13 -6.76 7.92
C ILE A 130 -13.19 -7.70 8.68
N SER A 131 -13.75 -8.79 9.18
CA SER A 131 -13.02 -9.76 10.02
C SER A 131 -11.91 -10.54 9.31
N SER A 132 -11.84 -10.48 7.98
CA SER A 132 -10.76 -11.13 7.21
C SER A 132 -9.43 -10.42 7.28
N ILE A 133 -9.39 -9.15 7.73
CA ILE A 133 -8.15 -8.38 7.85
C ILE A 133 -7.39 -8.84 9.10
N GLU A 134 -6.24 -9.46 8.87
CA GLU A 134 -5.37 -10.00 9.91
C GLU A 134 -4.29 -8.99 10.33
N LYS A 135 -3.94 -8.05 9.45
CA LYS A 135 -2.87 -7.07 9.66
C LYS A 135 -3.19 -5.72 9.02
N THR A 136 -2.84 -4.64 9.73
CA THR A 136 -2.94 -3.28 9.20
C THR A 136 -1.57 -2.63 9.20
N ILE A 137 -1.17 -2.08 8.04
CA ILE A 137 0.08 -1.33 7.85
C ILE A 137 -0.29 0.13 7.63
N VAL A 138 0.31 1.04 8.41
CA VAL A 138 0.04 2.47 8.34
C VAL A 138 1.32 3.23 8.00
N PHE A 139 1.26 4.12 7.02
CA PHE A 139 2.33 5.06 6.73
C PHE A 139 1.96 6.49 7.13
N HIS A 140 2.96 7.31 7.41
CA HIS A 140 2.78 8.74 7.65
C HIS A 140 2.62 9.50 6.32
N TYR A 141 1.56 10.29 6.20
CA TYR A 141 1.39 11.16 5.04
C TYR A 141 2.54 12.17 4.92
N ASN A 142 2.94 12.75 6.06
CA ASN A 142 4.14 13.57 6.15
C ASN A 142 5.02 13.06 7.29
N LYS A 143 6.24 12.63 6.98
CA LYS A 143 7.18 12.06 7.96
C LYS A 143 7.61 13.02 9.07
N LYS A 144 7.39 14.31 8.90
CA LYS A 144 7.68 15.34 9.93
C LYS A 144 6.61 15.39 11.02
N ILE A 145 5.39 14.94 10.74
CA ILE A 145 4.26 14.91 11.67
C ILE A 145 3.92 13.44 11.91
N LYS A 146 4.45 12.89 13.00
CA LYS A 146 4.26 11.46 13.32
C LYS A 146 3.07 11.27 14.26
N THR A 147 2.25 10.28 13.94
CA THR A 147 1.17 9.78 14.80
C THR A 147 1.63 8.49 15.48
N ASP A 148 1.22 8.27 16.73
CA ASP A 148 1.48 7.01 17.42
C ASP A 148 0.51 5.92 16.93
N PHE A 149 1.07 4.79 16.46
CA PHE A 149 0.31 3.66 15.90
C PHE A 149 0.23 2.50 16.88
N LYS A 150 -0.47 2.67 17.99
CA LYS A 150 -0.51 1.66 19.07
C LYS A 150 -0.96 0.26 18.61
N ASN A 151 -1.90 0.19 17.66
CA ASN A 151 -2.53 -1.07 17.24
C ASN A 151 -2.16 -1.47 15.80
N PHE A 152 -1.27 -0.72 15.13
CA PHE A 152 -0.95 -0.92 13.72
C PHE A 152 0.55 -1.10 13.52
N THR A 153 0.92 -1.75 12.42
CA THR A 153 2.32 -1.84 12.03
C THR A 153 2.71 -0.56 11.28
N ASN A 154 3.74 0.12 11.74
CA ASN A 154 4.30 1.25 11.01
C ASN A 154 4.97 0.77 9.72
N PHE A 155 4.69 1.43 8.60
CA PHE A 155 5.29 1.14 7.31
C PHE A 155 6.84 1.16 7.37
N ASP A 156 7.44 2.13 8.05
CA ASP A 156 8.90 2.22 8.17
C ASP A 156 9.51 1.01 8.88
N GLU A 157 8.78 0.35 9.80
CA GLU A 157 9.21 -0.90 10.45
C GLU A 157 9.27 -2.06 9.44
N THR A 158 8.37 -2.08 8.46
CA THR A 158 8.37 -3.12 7.43
C THR A 158 9.59 -3.05 6.54
N LEU A 159 10.17 -1.85 6.38
CA LEU A 159 11.36 -1.60 5.58
C LEU A 159 12.68 -2.02 6.27
N LYS A 160 12.64 -2.43 7.55
CA LYS A 160 13.79 -3.03 8.24
C LYS A 160 14.03 -4.49 7.85
N SER A 161 13.14 -5.09 7.08
CA SER A 161 13.31 -6.45 6.55
C SER A 161 14.46 -6.53 5.56
N ASP A 162 14.98 -7.75 5.38
CA ASP A 162 16.03 -8.01 4.41
C ASP A 162 15.57 -7.66 2.99
N GLN A 163 16.52 -7.32 2.13
CA GLN A 163 16.23 -7.01 0.74
C GLN A 163 16.25 -8.27 -0.12
N ASP A 164 15.11 -8.94 -0.32
CA ASP A 164 15.00 -10.04 -1.27
C ASP A 164 14.87 -9.49 -2.71
N GLN A 165 15.91 -9.72 -3.50
CA GLN A 165 15.96 -9.29 -4.90
C GLN A 165 15.40 -10.32 -5.89
N SER A 166 14.96 -11.49 -5.41
CA SER A 166 14.38 -12.53 -6.26
C SER A 166 12.98 -12.15 -6.73
N PHE A 167 12.63 -12.56 -7.95
CA PHE A 167 11.29 -12.35 -8.52
C PHE A 167 10.68 -13.69 -8.92
N GLU A 168 9.62 -14.07 -8.23
CA GLU A 168 8.83 -15.25 -8.58
C GLU A 168 8.12 -15.05 -9.91
N ARG A 169 7.97 -16.14 -10.69
CA ARG A 169 7.28 -16.12 -11.98
C ARG A 169 5.81 -16.52 -11.81
N PHE A 170 4.93 -15.74 -12.40
CA PHE A 170 3.50 -15.99 -12.42
C PHE A 170 3.01 -16.18 -13.86
N GLU A 171 1.88 -16.86 -14.02
CA GLU A 171 1.21 -16.95 -15.30
C GLU A 171 0.77 -15.54 -15.79
N PHE A 172 0.63 -15.37 -17.09
CA PHE A 172 0.20 -14.08 -17.67
C PHE A 172 -1.19 -13.67 -17.16
N SER A 173 -2.07 -14.63 -16.97
CA SER A 173 -3.45 -14.44 -16.47
C SER A 173 -3.55 -14.19 -14.96
N HIS A 174 -2.43 -14.24 -14.20
CA HIS A 174 -2.47 -14.00 -12.76
C HIS A 174 -2.91 -12.57 -12.46
N PRO A 175 -4.02 -12.37 -11.70
CA PRO A 175 -4.52 -11.02 -11.40
C PRO A 175 -3.56 -10.26 -10.49
N ILE A 176 -3.34 -8.99 -10.77
CA ILE A 176 -2.55 -8.08 -9.93
C ILE A 176 -3.42 -7.03 -9.26
N TYR A 177 -4.65 -6.80 -9.76
CA TYR A 177 -5.53 -5.74 -9.31
C TYR A 177 -7.00 -6.14 -9.39
N ILE A 178 -7.79 -5.70 -8.40
CA ILE A 178 -9.25 -5.73 -8.43
C ILE A 178 -9.75 -4.29 -8.43
N LEU A 179 -10.50 -3.93 -9.46
CA LEU A 179 -11.14 -2.64 -9.64
C LEU A 179 -12.65 -2.77 -9.48
N TYR A 180 -13.29 -1.72 -9.00
CA TYR A 180 -14.74 -1.61 -8.92
C TYR A 180 -15.21 -0.59 -9.96
N SER A 181 -16.23 -0.94 -10.73
CA SER A 181 -16.89 0.03 -11.59
C SER A 181 -17.69 1.03 -10.74
N SER A 182 -17.69 2.30 -11.13
CA SER A 182 -18.73 3.22 -10.73
C SER A 182 -20.00 2.77 -11.44
N GLY A 183 -20.95 2.24 -10.74
CA GLY A 183 -22.23 1.80 -11.28
C GLY A 183 -22.98 2.91 -12.00
#